data_087dd6611091af0debc22f834f2aa23c
#
_entry.id   087dd6611091af0debc22f834f2aa23c
#
_cell.length_a   1.000
_cell.length_b   1.000
_cell.length_c   1.000
_cell.angle_alpha   90.00
_cell.angle_beta   90.00
_cell.angle_gamma   90.00
#
_symmetry.space_group_name_H-M   'P 1'
#
loop_
_entity.id
_entity.type
_entity.pdbx_description
1 polymer ?
#
loop_
_entity_poly.entity_id
_entity_poly.type
_entity_poly.pdbx_seq_one_letter_code
_entity_poly.pdbx_strand_id
1 'polypeptide(L)'
;ALHGGVRIERGQVQQGHFMDLPLLRLSEAPEVQVEILPSPVPHPEGVGEPGVPPLAPAVASAVAALTGVRLRRLPLVVPADAKVA
;
A
#
# COMPACT_ATOMS: atom_id res chain seq x y z
N ALA A 1 1.29 -1.84 -1.79
CA ALA A 1 1.82 -2.03 -0.43
C ALA A 1 1.59 -3.46 0.10
N LEU A 2 0.44 -4.08 -0.20
CA LEU A 2 0.09 -5.41 0.32
C LEU A 2 0.63 -6.56 -0.54
N HIS A 3 0.73 -6.39 -1.85
CA HIS A 3 1.04 -7.46 -2.79
C HIS A 3 2.28 -7.22 -3.66
N GLY A 4 2.73 -5.98 -3.78
CA GLY A 4 3.81 -5.62 -4.69
C GLY A 4 5.19 -5.95 -4.14
N GLY A 5 5.66 -7.15 -4.37
CA GLY A 5 7.00 -7.56 -3.99
C GLY A 5 7.77 -8.16 -5.15
N VAL A 6 8.99 -7.71 -5.36
CA VAL A 6 9.92 -8.26 -6.36
C VAL A 6 11.07 -8.96 -5.64
N ARG A 7 11.31 -10.21 -5.99
CA ARG A 7 12.41 -11.01 -5.47
C ARG A 7 13.52 -11.11 -6.51
N ILE A 8 14.73 -10.83 -6.08
CA ILE A 8 15.91 -10.91 -6.94
C ILE A 8 16.82 -12.01 -6.41
N GLU A 9 17.13 -12.98 -7.24
CA GLU A 9 18.05 -14.06 -6.94
C GLU A 9 19.12 -14.16 -8.03
N ARG A 10 20.37 -14.20 -7.63
CA ARG A 10 21.52 -14.26 -8.55
C ARG A 10 21.49 -13.18 -9.63
N GLY A 11 21.06 -11.98 -9.27
CA GLY A 11 20.98 -10.85 -10.20
C GLY A 11 19.78 -10.87 -11.14
N GLN A 12 18.84 -11.78 -10.97
CA GLN A 12 17.66 -11.91 -11.83
C GLN A 12 16.38 -11.73 -11.03
N VAL A 13 15.43 -10.99 -11.61
CA VAL A 13 14.07 -10.85 -11.09
C VAL A 13 13.33 -12.18 -11.27
N GLN A 14 12.76 -12.69 -10.19
CA GLN A 14 12.06 -13.98 -10.21
C GLN A 14 10.64 -13.90 -10.75
N GLN A 15 10.01 -12.72 -10.67
CA GLN A 15 8.67 -12.49 -11.20
C GLN A 15 8.77 -12.26 -12.72
N GLY A 16 8.27 -13.21 -13.52
CA GLY A 16 8.36 -13.18 -14.97
C GLY A 16 7.08 -12.77 -15.71
N HIS A 17 5.94 -12.82 -15.05
CA HIS A 17 4.64 -12.48 -15.63
C HIS A 17 3.61 -12.06 -14.58
N PHE A 18 2.43 -11.64 -15.02
CA PHE A 18 1.38 -11.09 -14.14
C PHE A 18 0.91 -12.05 -13.04
N MET A 19 1.00 -13.34 -13.23
CA MET A 19 0.62 -14.32 -12.20
C MET A 19 1.58 -14.30 -11.01
N ASP A 20 2.81 -13.84 -11.21
CA ASP A 20 3.83 -13.74 -10.16
C ASP A 20 3.73 -12.43 -9.36
N LEU A 21 2.97 -11.45 -9.86
CA LEU A 21 2.72 -10.15 -9.23
C LEU A 21 1.23 -9.95 -9.06
N PRO A 22 0.62 -10.50 -7.99
CA PRO A 22 -0.81 -10.37 -7.77
C PRO A 22 -1.20 -8.92 -7.55
N LEU A 23 -2.27 -8.50 -8.22
CA LEU A 23 -2.87 -7.19 -8.04
C LEU A 23 -4.01 -7.27 -7.02
N LEU A 24 -4.31 -6.13 -6.41
CA LEU A 24 -5.44 -6.00 -5.51
C LEU A 24 -6.74 -6.30 -6.27
N ARG A 25 -7.54 -7.21 -5.74
CA ARG A 25 -8.84 -7.56 -6.31
C ARG A 25 -9.93 -6.63 -5.80
N LEU A 26 -11.03 -6.54 -6.53
CA LEU A 26 -12.17 -5.71 -6.14
C LEU A 26 -12.72 -6.09 -4.75
N SER A 27 -12.74 -7.37 -4.43
CA SER A 27 -13.16 -7.87 -3.12
C SER A 27 -12.24 -7.45 -1.95
N GLU A 28 -11.01 -7.06 -2.25
CA GLU A 28 -10.02 -6.60 -1.28
C GLU A 28 -9.88 -5.08 -1.26
N ALA A 29 -10.52 -4.39 -2.22
CA ALA A 29 -10.40 -2.94 -2.37
C ALA A 29 -10.98 -2.24 -1.13
N PRO A 30 -10.29 -1.23 -0.61
CA PRO A 30 -10.79 -0.44 0.50
C PRO A 30 -11.96 0.44 0.06
N GLU A 31 -12.77 0.84 0.99
CA GLU A 31 -13.72 1.93 0.77
C GLU A 31 -12.92 3.23 0.56
N VAL A 32 -13.23 3.92 -0.54
CA VAL A 32 -12.54 5.17 -0.89
C VAL A 32 -13.49 6.35 -0.69
N GLN A 33 -13.08 7.28 0.15
CA GLN A 33 -13.77 8.56 0.35
C GLN A 33 -12.89 9.67 -0.20
N VAL A 34 -13.47 10.54 -1.02
CA VAL A 34 -12.75 11.63 -1.67
C VAL A 34 -13.32 12.96 -1.20
N GLU A 35 -12.47 13.84 -0.70
CA GLU A 35 -12.81 15.20 -0.35
C GLU A 35 -11.90 16.15 -1.12
N ILE A 36 -12.51 17.08 -1.85
CA ILE A 36 -11.79 18.10 -2.62
C ILE A 36 -11.78 19.38 -1.82
N LEU A 37 -10.61 19.80 -1.38
CA LEU A 37 -10.43 21.03 -0.64
C LEU A 37 -10.38 22.23 -1.61
N PRO A 38 -11.02 23.36 -1.25
CA PRO A 38 -10.89 24.58 -2.04
C PRO A 38 -9.43 25.05 -2.03
N SER A 39 -8.96 25.49 -3.18
CA SER A 39 -7.61 26.03 -3.34
C SER A 39 -7.66 27.53 -3.64
N PRO A 40 -6.83 28.35 -2.97
CA PRO A 40 -6.71 29.76 -3.31
C PRO A 40 -5.89 29.99 -4.57
N VAL A 41 -5.24 28.97 -5.12
CA VAL A 41 -4.41 29.05 -6.32
C VAL A 41 -5.29 28.89 -7.56
N PRO A 42 -5.25 29.83 -8.52
CA PRO A 42 -6.14 29.82 -9.68
C PRO A 42 -5.78 28.74 -10.73
N HIS A 43 -4.60 28.13 -10.62
CA HIS A 43 -4.13 27.12 -11.56
C HIS A 43 -3.93 25.79 -10.86
N PRO A 44 -4.42 24.69 -11.45
CA PRO A 44 -4.14 23.36 -10.92
C PRO A 44 -2.64 23.00 -11.10
N GLU A 45 -2.10 22.32 -10.10
CA GLU A 45 -0.75 21.78 -10.14
C GLU A 45 -0.79 20.26 -10.26
N GLY A 46 0.37 19.65 -10.53
CA GLY A 46 0.46 18.20 -10.67
C GLY A 46 0.20 17.47 -9.35
N VAL A 47 -0.62 16.41 -9.41
CA VAL A 47 -1.01 15.59 -8.27
C VAL A 47 -0.78 14.09 -8.52
N GLY A 48 0.06 13.75 -9.50
CA GLY A 48 0.27 12.35 -9.91
C GLY A 48 0.93 11.48 -8.85
N GLU A 49 1.99 11.96 -8.22
CA GLU A 49 2.79 11.16 -7.28
C GLU A 49 2.51 11.38 -5.79
N PRO A 50 2.03 12.54 -5.31
CA PRO A 50 1.97 12.81 -3.87
C PRO A 50 1.16 11.79 -3.06
N GLY A 51 0.23 11.07 -3.67
CA GLY A 51 -0.57 10.05 -3.02
C GLY A 51 0.13 8.70 -2.82
N VAL A 52 1.24 8.44 -3.49
CA VAL A 52 1.91 7.14 -3.47
C VAL A 52 2.80 6.94 -2.23
N PRO A 53 3.74 7.82 -1.89
CA PRO A 53 4.63 7.61 -0.74
C PRO A 53 3.93 7.44 0.61
N PRO A 54 2.85 8.17 0.93
CA PRO A 54 2.21 8.06 2.25
C PRO A 54 1.33 6.82 2.43
N LEU A 55 1.01 6.07 1.37
CA LEU A 55 0.09 4.93 1.45
C LEU A 55 0.64 3.80 2.33
N ALA A 56 1.83 3.32 2.06
CA ALA A 56 2.41 2.20 2.81
C ALA A 56 2.57 2.52 4.31
N PRO A 57 3.13 3.67 4.70
CA PRO A 57 3.21 4.03 6.12
C PRO A 57 1.82 4.24 6.76
N ALA A 58 0.84 4.74 6.04
CA ALA A 58 -0.52 4.89 6.55
C ALA A 58 -1.16 3.52 6.86
N VAL A 59 -1.03 2.56 5.94
CA VAL A 59 -1.51 1.19 6.15
C VAL A 59 -0.77 0.52 7.31
N ALA A 60 0.55 0.63 7.37
CA ALA A 60 1.34 0.07 8.46
C ALA A 60 0.95 0.65 9.83
N SER A 61 0.66 1.95 9.88
CA SER A 61 0.20 2.62 11.11
C SER A 61 -1.20 2.16 11.52
N ALA A 62 -2.10 1.97 10.55
CA ALA A 62 -3.44 1.46 10.80
C ALA A 62 -3.39 0.02 11.36
N VAL A 63 -2.55 -0.85 10.77
CA VAL A 63 -2.35 -2.21 11.28
C VAL A 63 -1.79 -2.18 12.70
N ALA A 64 -0.82 -1.33 12.97
CA ALA A 64 -0.26 -1.20 14.32
C ALA A 64 -1.30 -0.71 15.34
N ALA A 65 -2.17 0.22 14.97
CA ALA A 65 -3.24 0.71 15.82
C ALA A 65 -4.26 -0.39 16.13
N LEU A 66 -4.58 -1.24 15.15
CA LEU A 66 -5.55 -2.31 15.30
C LEU A 66 -5.02 -3.54 16.04
N THR A 67 -3.77 -3.90 15.83
CA THR A 67 -3.21 -5.18 16.27
C THR A 67 -2.07 -5.05 17.27
N GLY A 68 -1.50 -3.87 17.41
CA GLY A 68 -0.24 -3.65 18.14
C GLY A 68 1.01 -4.12 17.40
N VAL A 69 0.87 -4.73 16.21
CA VAL A 69 1.98 -5.26 15.44
C VAL A 69 2.54 -4.20 14.50
N ARG A 70 3.82 -3.89 14.61
CA ARG A 70 4.52 -2.95 13.72
C ARG A 70 5.10 -3.68 12.51
N LEU A 71 4.52 -3.42 11.34
CA LEU A 71 5.06 -3.92 10.08
C LEU A 71 6.14 -2.96 9.56
N ARG A 72 7.34 -3.48 9.33
CA ARG A 72 8.51 -2.67 8.94
C ARG A 72 9.13 -3.11 7.62
N ARG A 73 8.43 -3.93 6.87
CA ARG A 73 8.93 -4.50 5.62
C ARG A 73 7.82 -4.53 4.57
N LEU A 74 8.18 -4.23 3.34
CA LEU A 74 7.28 -4.34 2.19
C LEU A 74 7.54 -5.63 1.41
N PRO A 75 6.51 -6.25 0.83
CA PRO A 75 5.09 -5.92 1.01
C PRO A 75 4.63 -6.12 2.46
N LEU A 76 3.59 -5.38 2.87
CA LEU A 76 3.06 -5.47 4.23
C LEU A 76 2.25 -6.77 4.39
N VAL A 77 2.79 -7.69 5.15
CA VAL A 77 2.13 -8.97 5.46
C VAL A 77 1.71 -8.95 6.93
N VAL A 78 0.40 -8.98 7.15
CA VAL A 78 -0.14 -9.07 8.52
C VAL A 78 -0.02 -10.51 8.99
N PRO A 79 0.60 -10.77 10.16
CA PRO A 79 0.68 -12.11 10.70
C PRO A 79 -0.71 -12.72 10.89
N ALA A 80 -0.86 -14.01 10.55
CA ALA A 80 -2.16 -14.70 10.63
C ALA A 80 -2.71 -14.80 12.06
N ASP A 81 -1.82 -14.74 13.06
CA ASP A 81 -2.15 -14.76 14.49
C ASP A 81 -2.35 -13.36 15.09
N ALA A 82 -2.16 -12.30 14.29
CA ALA A 82 -2.41 -10.93 14.75
C ALA A 82 -3.89 -10.73 15.05
N LYS A 83 -4.19 -10.22 16.21
CA LYS A 83 -5.56 -9.96 16.68
C LYS A 83 -5.80 -8.47 16.80
N VAL A 84 -7.02 -8.06 16.56
CA VAL A 84 -7.46 -6.69 16.88
C VAL A 84 -7.37 -6.47 18.37
N ALA A 85 -6.65 -5.42 18.74
CA ALA A 85 -6.42 -5.06 20.14
C ALA A 85 -7.68 -4.49 20.79
#